data_1f4b6c0da48beef8e94c2992afc44b46
#
_entry.id   1f4b6c0da48beef8e94c2992afc44b46
#
_cell.length_a   1.000
_cell.length_b   1.000
_cell.length_c   1.000
_cell.angle_alpha   90.00
_cell.angle_beta   90.00
_cell.angle_gamma   90.00
#
_symmetry.space_group_name_H-M   'P 1'
#
loop_
_entity.id
_entity.type
_entity.pdbx_description
1 polymer ?
#
loop_
_entity_poly.entity_id
_entity_poly.type
_entity_poly.pdbx_seq_one_letter_code
_entity_poly.pdbx_strand_id
1 'polypeptide(L)'
;RVRRMLEQGRLHLFAASIRREHERWWVSLQGVAAVCHTARRSSKGRHTVQAGMDRGVKSLAVVANAEGVVLRTVEGVNALKHAQVALRRANKAYSRTKIGSVGRRKAAARLGRIHARVANLRRNTAHQLSYWAATTLTTLTVEDLNVAGMTQLRTLARSISDAGMGDLGRMLSYKAGWYGLEIHHADRWFPSSKTCSACGSINTDLTLADRVYRCPCGLVLGRDVNAAINLARWPELSTASPPRPAAA
;
A
#
# COMPACT_ATOMS: atom_id res chain seq x y z
N ARG A 1 -23.27 -3.81 -14.17
CA ARG A 1 -22.10 -4.42 -14.86
C ARG A 1 -22.16 -5.95 -14.78
N VAL A 2 -22.27 -6.54 -13.58
CA VAL A 2 -22.33 -8.02 -13.37
C VAL A 2 -23.46 -8.65 -14.19
N ARG A 3 -24.69 -8.11 -14.11
CA ARG A 3 -25.84 -8.59 -14.86
C ARG A 3 -25.57 -8.66 -16.38
N ARG A 4 -25.05 -7.58 -16.96
CA ARG A 4 -24.69 -7.52 -18.39
C ARG A 4 -23.62 -8.55 -18.77
N MET A 5 -22.68 -8.85 -17.88
CA MET A 5 -21.65 -9.86 -18.13
C MET A 5 -22.23 -11.28 -18.12
N LEU A 6 -23.18 -11.54 -17.22
CA LEU A 6 -23.92 -12.81 -17.20
C LEU A 6 -24.76 -13.00 -18.47
N GLU A 7 -25.53 -11.99 -18.86
CA GLU A 7 -26.36 -12.00 -20.08
C GLU A 7 -25.52 -12.20 -21.36
N GLN A 8 -24.27 -11.72 -21.35
CA GLN A 8 -23.34 -11.87 -22.49
C GLN A 8 -22.48 -13.16 -22.42
N GLY A 9 -22.70 -14.06 -21.45
CA GLY A 9 -21.89 -15.26 -21.28
C GLY A 9 -20.41 -14.98 -20.88
N ARG A 10 -20.10 -13.76 -20.47
CA ARG A 10 -18.75 -13.32 -20.09
C ARG A 10 -18.42 -13.54 -18.62
N LEU A 11 -19.38 -13.96 -17.84
CA LEU A 11 -19.24 -14.31 -16.44
C LEU A 11 -20.01 -15.59 -16.16
N HIS A 12 -19.31 -16.60 -15.72
CA HIS A 12 -19.89 -17.85 -15.28
C HIS A 12 -19.74 -17.97 -13.77
N LEU A 13 -20.88 -18.01 -13.05
CA LEU A 13 -20.91 -18.12 -11.60
C LEU A 13 -21.14 -19.56 -11.20
N PHE A 14 -20.36 -20.08 -10.24
CA PHE A 14 -20.51 -21.42 -9.72
C PHE A 14 -20.74 -21.47 -8.21
N ALA A 15 -20.53 -20.37 -7.48
CA ALA A 15 -20.85 -20.29 -6.06
C ALA A 15 -21.19 -18.86 -5.62
N ALA A 16 -22.01 -18.76 -4.60
CA ALA A 16 -22.30 -17.52 -3.91
C ALA A 16 -22.30 -17.75 -2.39
N SER A 17 -21.79 -16.80 -1.64
CA SER A 17 -21.90 -16.80 -0.18
C SER A 17 -22.51 -15.50 0.30
N ILE A 18 -23.37 -15.60 1.32
CA ILE A 18 -24.04 -14.45 1.92
C ILE A 18 -23.60 -14.39 3.40
N ARG A 19 -23.16 -13.22 3.83
CA ARG A 19 -22.85 -12.97 5.25
C ARG A 19 -23.45 -11.66 5.72
N ARG A 20 -23.83 -11.63 7.01
CA ARG A 20 -24.24 -10.41 7.69
C ARG A 20 -23.10 -9.93 8.58
N GLU A 21 -22.68 -8.69 8.39
CA GLU A 21 -21.62 -8.06 9.16
C GLU A 21 -22.04 -6.64 9.53
N HIS A 22 -22.04 -6.29 10.82
CA HIS A 22 -22.40 -4.96 11.31
C HIS A 22 -23.74 -4.42 10.76
N GLU A 23 -24.75 -5.27 10.71
CA GLU A 23 -26.10 -4.97 10.18
C GLU A 23 -26.14 -4.73 8.65
N ARG A 24 -25.08 -5.04 7.93
CA ARG A 24 -25.04 -5.04 6.46
C ARG A 24 -24.94 -6.46 5.92
N TRP A 25 -25.60 -6.68 4.82
CA TRP A 25 -25.50 -7.92 4.07
C TRP A 25 -24.41 -7.80 3.01
N TRP A 26 -23.60 -8.81 2.93
CA TRP A 26 -22.56 -8.95 1.92
C TRP A 26 -22.81 -10.21 1.11
N VAL A 27 -22.73 -10.08 -0.21
CA VAL A 27 -22.79 -11.21 -1.14
C VAL A 27 -21.44 -11.32 -1.83
N SER A 28 -20.81 -12.47 -1.72
CA SER A 28 -19.60 -12.79 -2.48
C SER A 28 -19.94 -13.79 -3.55
N LEU A 29 -19.61 -13.46 -4.79
CA LEU A 29 -19.82 -14.30 -5.95
C LEU A 29 -18.49 -14.90 -6.39
N GLN A 30 -18.46 -16.21 -6.60
CA GLN A 30 -17.30 -16.91 -7.14
C GLN A 30 -17.63 -17.35 -8.56
N GLY A 31 -16.71 -17.12 -9.49
CA GLY A 31 -16.95 -17.42 -10.89
C GLY A 31 -15.72 -17.22 -11.75
N VAL A 32 -15.81 -17.64 -12.98
CA VAL A 32 -14.84 -17.34 -14.02
C VAL A 32 -15.41 -16.21 -14.88
N ALA A 33 -14.62 -15.18 -15.05
CA ALA A 33 -14.98 -14.05 -15.90
C ALA A 33 -14.04 -13.98 -17.10
N ALA A 34 -14.59 -13.72 -18.27
CA ALA A 34 -13.78 -13.26 -19.38
C ALA A 34 -13.02 -12.01 -18.95
N VAL A 35 -11.74 -11.89 -19.35
CA VAL A 35 -10.81 -10.85 -18.89
C VAL A 35 -11.47 -9.49 -18.92
N CYS A 36 -11.92 -9.04 -17.74
CA CYS A 36 -12.61 -7.77 -17.58
C CYS A 36 -11.65 -6.59 -17.53
N HIS A 37 -10.42 -6.89 -17.21
CA HIS A 37 -9.29 -6.02 -17.18
C HIS A 37 -8.36 -6.44 -18.30
N THR A 38 -8.84 -6.37 -19.55
CA THR A 38 -7.85 -6.17 -20.59
C THR A 38 -7.07 -4.97 -20.08
N ALA A 39 -5.79 -5.18 -19.71
CA ALA A 39 -4.86 -4.11 -19.80
C ALA A 39 -5.28 -3.44 -21.11
N ARG A 40 -5.93 -2.28 -21.04
CA ARG A 40 -6.06 -1.44 -22.20
C ARG A 40 -4.62 -1.04 -22.48
N ARG A 41 -3.90 -1.96 -23.08
CA ARG A 41 -2.76 -1.67 -23.88
C ARG A 41 -3.31 -0.83 -25.03
N SER A 42 -3.66 0.40 -24.70
CA SER A 42 -3.71 1.42 -25.69
C SER A 42 -2.30 1.41 -26.25
N SER A 43 -2.12 0.80 -27.40
CA SER A 43 -0.88 0.88 -28.18
C SER A 43 -0.55 2.33 -28.57
N LYS A 44 -1.41 3.27 -28.29
CA LYS A 44 -1.22 4.71 -28.43
C LYS A 44 -0.66 5.27 -27.10
N GLY A 45 0.69 5.35 -27.03
CA GLY A 45 1.38 6.25 -26.11
C GLY A 45 1.33 5.88 -24.63
N ARG A 46 1.56 4.62 -24.26
CA ARG A 46 2.15 4.38 -22.94
C ARG A 46 3.58 4.92 -22.99
N HIS A 47 3.73 6.13 -22.46
CA HIS A 47 5.05 6.57 -22.05
C HIS A 47 5.54 5.49 -21.08
N THR A 48 6.74 4.97 -21.32
CA THR A 48 7.42 4.05 -20.41
C THR A 48 7.71 4.81 -19.11
N VAL A 49 6.76 4.81 -18.18
CA VAL A 49 6.94 5.48 -16.90
C VAL A 49 7.46 4.45 -15.90
N GLN A 50 8.75 4.51 -15.64
CA GLN A 50 9.40 3.76 -14.59
C GLN A 50 9.43 4.61 -13.32
N ALA A 51 9.16 3.99 -12.18
CA ALA A 51 9.12 4.70 -10.91
C ALA A 51 9.56 3.84 -9.74
N GLY A 52 10.04 4.47 -8.68
CA GLY A 52 10.24 3.89 -7.37
C GLY A 52 9.16 4.36 -6.40
N MET A 53 8.77 3.51 -5.48
CA MET A 53 7.80 3.83 -4.44
C MET A 53 8.40 3.57 -3.06
N ASP A 54 8.65 4.64 -2.31
CA ASP A 54 8.93 4.58 -0.89
C ASP A 54 7.61 4.48 -0.11
N ARG A 55 7.51 3.52 0.83
CA ARG A 55 6.31 3.27 1.65
C ARG A 55 6.59 3.61 3.10
N GLY A 56 5.80 4.54 3.64
CA GLY A 56 6.02 5.05 4.98
C GLY A 56 4.75 5.11 5.85
N VAL A 57 4.93 5.55 7.07
CA VAL A 57 3.85 5.75 8.05
C VAL A 57 3.26 7.15 7.94
N LYS A 58 4.09 8.18 7.72
CA LYS A 58 3.66 9.57 7.55
C LYS A 58 3.00 9.73 6.19
N SER A 59 3.76 9.55 5.14
CA SER A 59 3.24 9.38 3.79
C SER A 59 3.10 7.87 3.54
N LEU A 60 1.91 7.41 3.17
CA LEU A 60 1.68 6.01 2.84
C LEU A 60 2.57 5.57 1.68
N ALA A 61 2.76 6.47 0.72
CA ALA A 61 3.70 6.27 -0.38
C ALA A 61 4.13 7.61 -0.99
N VAL A 62 5.39 7.67 -1.37
CA VAL A 62 5.95 8.68 -2.28
C VAL A 62 6.44 7.93 -3.51
N VAL A 63 6.00 8.37 -4.69
CA VAL A 63 6.35 7.75 -5.97
C VAL A 63 7.07 8.79 -6.83
N ALA A 64 8.28 8.47 -7.26
CA ALA A 64 9.09 9.34 -8.11
C ALA A 64 9.73 8.54 -9.24
N ASN A 65 10.07 9.20 -10.34
CA ASN A 65 10.86 8.62 -11.42
C ASN A 65 12.38 8.81 -11.18
N ALA A 66 13.18 8.25 -12.05
CA ALA A 66 14.66 8.31 -11.96
C ALA A 66 15.20 9.74 -12.15
N GLU A 67 14.47 10.60 -12.86
CA GLU A 67 14.81 12.01 -13.12
C GLU A 67 14.48 12.93 -11.93
N GLY A 68 13.86 12.40 -10.86
CA GLY A 68 13.53 13.16 -9.66
C GLY A 68 12.16 13.82 -9.69
N VAL A 69 11.33 13.55 -10.68
CA VAL A 69 9.96 14.05 -10.73
C VAL A 69 9.07 13.23 -9.79
N VAL A 70 8.45 13.88 -8.83
CA VAL A 70 7.46 13.26 -7.95
C VAL A 70 6.16 13.06 -8.72
N LEU A 71 5.83 11.81 -9.00
CA LEU A 71 4.63 11.43 -9.76
C LEU A 71 3.39 11.40 -8.87
N ARG A 72 3.55 10.99 -7.62
CA ARG A 72 2.46 10.93 -6.65
C ARG A 72 2.96 10.88 -5.21
N THR A 73 2.29 11.63 -4.34
CA THR A 73 2.40 11.51 -2.89
C THR A 73 1.04 11.16 -2.33
N VAL A 74 0.98 10.17 -1.45
CA VAL A 74 -0.24 9.76 -0.75
C VAL A 74 0.03 9.81 0.73
N GLU A 75 -0.64 10.72 1.42
CA GLU A 75 -0.52 10.85 2.87
C GLU A 75 -1.15 9.67 3.59
N GLY A 76 -0.62 9.35 4.77
CA GLY A 76 -1.18 8.33 5.64
C GLY A 76 -2.59 8.73 6.09
N VAL A 77 -3.58 7.86 5.90
CA VAL A 77 -4.99 8.14 6.27
C VAL A 77 -5.16 8.37 7.76
N ASN A 78 -4.27 7.80 8.60
CA ASN A 78 -4.34 7.87 10.05
C ASN A 78 -5.74 7.53 10.62
N ALA A 79 -6.45 6.64 9.93
CA ALA A 79 -7.87 6.37 10.19
C ALA A 79 -8.11 5.85 11.62
N LEU A 80 -7.22 5.01 12.14
CA LEU A 80 -7.30 4.53 13.52
C LEU A 80 -7.00 5.65 14.51
N LYS A 81 -5.98 6.47 14.23
CA LYS A 81 -5.62 7.62 15.08
C LYS A 81 -6.82 8.55 15.25
N HIS A 82 -7.51 8.89 14.16
CA HIS A 82 -8.68 9.76 14.19
C HIS A 82 -9.89 9.09 14.88
N ALA A 83 -10.01 7.76 14.80
CA ALA A 83 -11.09 7.02 15.42
C ALA A 83 -10.89 6.69 16.91
N GLN A 84 -9.70 6.89 17.49
CA GLN A 84 -9.33 6.42 18.84
C GLN A 84 -10.29 6.86 19.94
N VAL A 85 -10.71 8.12 19.95
CA VAL A 85 -11.63 8.65 20.96
C VAL A 85 -13.00 7.96 20.86
N ALA A 86 -13.51 7.85 19.64
CA ALA A 86 -14.78 7.17 19.37
C ALA A 86 -14.74 5.68 19.74
N LEU A 87 -13.63 5.00 19.41
CA LEU A 87 -13.39 3.60 19.76
C LEU A 87 -13.33 3.40 21.27
N ARG A 88 -12.59 4.23 22.01
CA ARG A 88 -12.55 4.15 23.49
C ARG A 88 -13.93 4.32 24.12
N ARG A 89 -14.70 5.31 23.66
CA ARG A 89 -16.08 5.53 24.14
C ARG A 89 -17.01 4.36 23.83
N ALA A 90 -16.92 3.82 22.60
CA ALA A 90 -17.73 2.69 22.17
C ALA A 90 -17.35 1.40 22.92
N ASN A 91 -16.06 1.13 23.13
CA ASN A 91 -15.59 0.01 23.95
C ASN A 91 -16.09 0.11 25.40
N LYS A 92 -15.95 1.29 26.04
CA LYS A 92 -16.44 1.50 27.40
C LYS A 92 -17.96 1.29 27.50
N ALA A 93 -18.73 1.76 26.52
CA ALA A 93 -20.17 1.52 26.45
C ALA A 93 -20.47 0.02 26.29
N TYR A 94 -19.77 -0.68 25.40
CA TYR A 94 -19.92 -2.12 25.19
C TYR A 94 -19.59 -2.93 26.46
N SER A 95 -18.49 -2.62 27.15
CA SER A 95 -18.05 -3.34 28.35
C SER A 95 -19.04 -3.22 29.53
N ARG A 96 -19.79 -2.11 29.59
CA ARG A 96 -20.77 -1.85 30.65
C ARG A 96 -22.13 -2.54 30.44
N THR A 97 -22.34 -3.16 29.29
CA THR A 97 -23.62 -3.80 28.96
C THR A 97 -23.66 -5.26 29.41
N LYS A 98 -24.85 -5.70 29.91
CA LYS A 98 -25.08 -7.09 30.33
C LYS A 98 -24.95 -8.05 29.14
N ILE A 99 -24.23 -9.15 29.33
CA ILE A 99 -24.08 -10.24 28.34
C ILE A 99 -25.47 -10.75 27.95
N GLY A 100 -25.71 -10.98 26.66
CA GLY A 100 -26.97 -11.46 26.10
C GLY A 100 -28.01 -10.38 25.88
N SER A 101 -27.85 -9.15 26.44
CA SER A 101 -28.86 -8.09 26.33
C SER A 101 -28.95 -7.46 24.95
N VAL A 102 -30.12 -6.89 24.62
CA VAL A 102 -30.31 -6.07 23.40
C VAL A 102 -29.38 -4.86 23.41
N GLY A 103 -29.12 -4.26 24.59
CA GLY A 103 -28.18 -3.15 24.75
C GLY A 103 -26.76 -3.54 24.32
N ARG A 104 -26.29 -4.74 24.68
CA ARG A 104 -24.99 -5.25 24.28
C ARG A 104 -24.91 -5.44 22.75
N ARG A 105 -25.94 -5.98 22.12
CA ARG A 105 -25.99 -6.12 20.64
C ARG A 105 -25.90 -4.77 19.95
N LYS A 106 -26.63 -3.76 20.41
CA LYS A 106 -26.58 -2.38 19.88
C LYS A 106 -25.18 -1.75 20.07
N ALA A 107 -24.58 -1.92 21.24
CA ALA A 107 -23.22 -1.42 21.52
C ALA A 107 -22.16 -2.11 20.66
N ALA A 108 -22.24 -3.43 20.49
CA ALA A 108 -21.36 -4.20 19.59
C ALA A 108 -21.47 -3.73 18.14
N ALA A 109 -22.71 -3.53 17.64
CA ALA A 109 -22.95 -3.03 16.30
C ALA A 109 -22.36 -1.63 16.09
N ARG A 110 -22.46 -0.73 17.08
CA ARG A 110 -21.85 0.60 17.04
C ARG A 110 -20.32 0.51 16.98
N LEU A 111 -19.71 -0.30 17.84
CA LEU A 111 -18.27 -0.53 17.87
C LEU A 111 -17.79 -1.09 16.54
N GLY A 112 -18.48 -2.11 16.02
CA GLY A 112 -18.17 -2.72 14.73
C GLY A 112 -18.25 -1.75 13.56
N ARG A 113 -19.23 -0.84 13.53
CA ARG A 113 -19.31 0.21 12.50
C ARG A 113 -18.10 1.13 12.50
N ILE A 114 -17.56 1.48 13.68
CA ILE A 114 -16.34 2.33 13.77
C ILE A 114 -15.14 1.57 13.21
N HIS A 115 -14.93 0.30 13.59
CA HIS A 115 -13.88 -0.53 13.05
C HIS A 115 -13.99 -0.72 11.54
N ALA A 116 -15.19 -0.98 11.04
CA ALA A 116 -15.45 -1.11 9.61
C ALA A 116 -15.12 0.17 8.83
N ARG A 117 -15.45 1.35 9.39
CA ARG A 117 -15.09 2.63 8.78
C ARG A 117 -13.58 2.81 8.68
N VAL A 118 -12.83 2.50 9.74
CA VAL A 118 -11.35 2.56 9.74
C VAL A 118 -10.78 1.63 8.66
N ALA A 119 -11.23 0.37 8.63
CA ALA A 119 -10.78 -0.61 7.65
C ALA A 119 -11.10 -0.18 6.20
N ASN A 120 -12.31 0.38 5.97
CA ASN A 120 -12.73 0.82 4.65
C ASN A 120 -11.93 2.03 4.15
N LEU A 121 -11.60 3.00 5.01
CA LEU A 121 -10.76 4.14 4.65
C LEU A 121 -9.37 3.68 4.19
N ARG A 122 -8.72 2.80 4.96
CA ARG A 122 -7.41 2.22 4.58
C ARG A 122 -7.49 1.47 3.26
N ARG A 123 -8.49 0.58 3.13
CA ARG A 123 -8.68 -0.22 1.92
C ARG A 123 -8.93 0.65 0.71
N ASN A 124 -9.75 1.69 0.83
CA ASN A 124 -10.04 2.61 -0.26
C ASN A 124 -8.76 3.32 -0.74
N THR A 125 -7.95 3.84 0.18
CA THR A 125 -6.68 4.50 -0.17
C THR A 125 -5.71 3.53 -0.87
N ALA A 126 -5.57 2.31 -0.33
CA ALA A 126 -4.73 1.29 -0.96
C ALA A 126 -5.25 0.88 -2.35
N HIS A 127 -6.58 0.79 -2.52
CA HIS A 127 -7.19 0.51 -3.83
C HIS A 127 -6.94 1.63 -4.84
N GLN A 128 -7.09 2.89 -4.43
CA GLN A 128 -6.86 4.04 -5.31
C GLN A 128 -5.39 4.13 -5.74
N LEU A 129 -4.45 4.00 -4.78
CA LEU A 129 -3.03 4.06 -5.07
C LEU A 129 -2.58 2.90 -5.97
N SER A 130 -2.94 1.66 -5.61
CA SER A 130 -2.56 0.48 -6.39
C SER A 130 -3.22 0.43 -7.78
N TYR A 131 -4.42 0.98 -7.94
CA TYR A 131 -5.07 1.13 -9.24
C TYR A 131 -4.35 2.15 -10.11
N TRP A 132 -4.05 3.33 -9.54
CA TRP A 132 -3.30 4.36 -10.24
C TRP A 132 -1.93 3.83 -10.69
N ALA A 133 -1.16 3.21 -9.79
CA ALA A 133 0.14 2.64 -10.14
C ALA A 133 0.02 1.64 -11.29
N ALA A 134 -0.92 0.68 -11.18
CA ALA A 134 -1.10 -0.36 -12.18
C ALA A 134 -1.58 0.15 -13.55
N THR A 135 -2.26 1.30 -13.61
CA THR A 135 -2.77 1.86 -14.86
C THR A 135 -1.89 2.95 -15.47
N THR A 136 -0.99 3.55 -14.69
CA THR A 136 -0.14 4.67 -15.11
C THR A 136 1.30 4.24 -15.37
N LEU A 137 1.84 3.36 -14.53
CA LEU A 137 3.24 2.95 -14.58
C LEU A 137 3.42 1.69 -15.45
N THR A 138 4.59 1.57 -16.08
CA THR A 138 5.03 0.33 -16.74
C THR A 138 5.87 -0.53 -15.81
N THR A 139 6.74 0.11 -15.02
CA THR A 139 7.61 -0.56 -14.07
C THR A 139 7.57 0.18 -12.73
N LEU A 140 7.51 -0.56 -11.64
CA LEU A 140 7.49 -0.02 -10.29
C LEU A 140 8.47 -0.80 -9.41
N THR A 141 9.47 -0.12 -8.88
CA THR A 141 10.35 -0.69 -7.86
C THR A 141 9.86 -0.33 -6.46
N VAL A 142 9.75 -1.33 -5.61
CA VAL A 142 9.33 -1.19 -4.20
C VAL A 142 10.34 -1.84 -3.27
N GLU A 143 10.42 -1.40 -2.02
CA GLU A 143 11.22 -2.07 -0.99
C GLU A 143 10.62 -3.43 -0.62
N ASP A 144 11.49 -4.42 -0.33
CA ASP A 144 11.07 -5.68 0.31
C ASP A 144 10.89 -5.49 1.82
N LEU A 145 9.76 -4.93 2.23
CA LEU A 145 9.46 -4.66 3.63
C LEU A 145 8.96 -5.91 4.36
N ASN A 146 9.64 -6.31 5.43
CA ASN A 146 9.11 -7.29 6.38
C ASN A 146 8.02 -6.65 7.27
N VAL A 147 6.84 -6.42 6.70
CA VAL A 147 5.72 -5.78 7.43
C VAL A 147 5.32 -6.59 8.66
N ALA A 148 5.39 -7.93 8.61
CA ALA A 148 5.06 -8.80 9.74
C ALA A 148 6.04 -8.56 10.91
N GLY A 149 7.35 -8.51 10.66
CA GLY A 149 8.35 -8.18 11.67
C GLY A 149 8.20 -6.76 12.20
N MET A 150 7.92 -5.80 11.33
CA MET A 150 7.71 -4.40 11.75
C MET A 150 6.50 -4.24 12.68
N THR A 151 5.45 -5.05 12.53
CA THR A 151 4.28 -5.02 13.43
C THR A 151 4.55 -5.63 14.80
N GLN A 152 5.67 -6.31 15.01
CA GLN A 152 6.11 -6.80 16.32
C GLN A 152 6.79 -5.70 17.15
N LEU A 153 7.24 -4.63 16.53
CA LEU A 153 7.85 -3.48 17.22
C LEU A 153 6.78 -2.69 17.97
N ARG A 154 6.76 -2.76 19.31
CA ARG A 154 5.72 -2.17 20.19
C ARG A 154 5.45 -0.69 19.89
N THR A 155 6.47 0.09 19.58
CA THR A 155 6.39 1.53 19.32
C THR A 155 5.77 1.86 17.98
N LEU A 156 5.97 1.01 16.95
CA LEU A 156 5.57 1.26 15.56
C LEU A 156 4.37 0.42 15.11
N ALA A 157 4.09 -0.71 15.78
CA ALA A 157 3.07 -1.68 15.40
C ALA A 157 1.71 -1.05 15.04
N ARG A 158 1.25 -0.11 15.88
CA ARG A 158 -0.03 0.58 15.65
C ARG A 158 0.02 1.44 14.40
N SER A 159 1.07 2.21 14.20
CA SER A 159 1.23 3.11 13.06
C SER A 159 1.38 2.34 11.75
N ILE A 160 2.15 1.26 11.75
CA ILE A 160 2.32 0.37 10.60
C ILE A 160 1.01 -0.32 10.24
N SER A 161 0.29 -0.83 11.25
CA SER A 161 -1.05 -1.40 11.05
C SER A 161 -2.04 -0.35 10.55
N ASP A 162 -1.94 0.91 11.01
CA ASP A 162 -2.81 1.99 10.55
C ASP A 162 -2.47 2.43 9.13
N ALA A 163 -1.24 2.38 8.71
CA ALA A 163 -0.82 2.64 7.34
C ALA A 163 -1.36 1.60 6.34
N GLY A 164 -1.54 0.34 6.76
CA GLY A 164 -2.08 -0.71 5.89
C GLY A 164 -1.10 -1.16 4.78
N MET A 165 0.20 -1.10 5.06
CA MET A 165 1.26 -1.39 4.08
C MET A 165 1.18 -2.80 3.48
N GLY A 166 0.79 -3.81 4.28
CA GLY A 166 0.62 -5.18 3.80
C GLY A 166 -0.54 -5.32 2.80
N ASP A 167 -1.67 -4.65 3.07
CA ASP A 167 -2.80 -4.62 2.14
C ASP A 167 -2.43 -3.90 0.83
N LEU A 168 -1.67 -2.82 0.90
CA LEU A 168 -1.19 -2.10 -0.29
C LEU A 168 -0.28 -3.01 -1.13
N GLY A 169 0.69 -3.69 -0.52
CA GLY A 169 1.59 -4.62 -1.23
C GLY A 169 0.81 -5.72 -1.95
N ARG A 170 -0.13 -6.37 -1.26
CA ARG A 170 -0.99 -7.40 -1.85
C ARG A 170 -1.83 -6.85 -3.02
N MET A 171 -2.36 -5.63 -2.87
CA MET A 171 -3.17 -4.99 -3.93
C MET A 171 -2.35 -4.57 -5.13
N LEU A 172 -1.11 -4.13 -4.96
CA LEU A 172 -0.17 -3.88 -6.04
C LEU A 172 0.11 -5.17 -6.81
N SER A 173 0.45 -6.25 -6.10
CA SER A 173 0.83 -7.53 -6.71
C SER A 173 -0.27 -8.09 -7.63
N TYR A 174 -1.52 -8.26 -7.17
CA TYR A 174 -2.55 -8.82 -8.04
C TYR A 174 -2.98 -7.87 -9.16
N LYS A 175 -2.97 -6.55 -8.93
CA LYS A 175 -3.30 -5.59 -9.98
C LYS A 175 -2.19 -5.47 -11.01
N ALA A 176 -0.94 -5.66 -10.62
CA ALA A 176 0.18 -5.76 -11.55
C ALA A 176 -0.07 -6.84 -12.60
N GLY A 177 -0.46 -8.05 -12.17
CA GLY A 177 -0.84 -9.12 -13.08
C GLY A 177 -2.05 -8.77 -13.96
N TRP A 178 -3.03 -8.00 -13.45
CA TRP A 178 -4.21 -7.62 -14.22
C TRP A 178 -3.96 -6.54 -15.26
N TYR A 179 -3.06 -5.60 -14.99
CA TYR A 179 -2.85 -4.42 -15.82
C TYR A 179 -1.51 -4.42 -16.57
N GLY A 180 -0.67 -5.42 -16.32
CA GLY A 180 0.64 -5.56 -16.96
C GLY A 180 1.68 -4.57 -16.42
N LEU A 181 1.56 -4.18 -15.14
CA LEU A 181 2.61 -3.48 -14.42
C LEU A 181 3.70 -4.49 -14.02
N GLU A 182 4.94 -4.17 -14.28
CA GLU A 182 6.08 -4.93 -13.80
C GLU A 182 6.51 -4.40 -12.43
N ILE A 183 6.60 -5.28 -11.41
CA ILE A 183 7.03 -4.89 -10.07
C ILE A 183 8.38 -5.52 -9.79
N HIS A 184 9.36 -4.68 -9.46
CA HIS A 184 10.66 -5.08 -8.93
C HIS A 184 10.68 -4.88 -7.41
N HIS A 185 11.31 -5.81 -6.72
CA HIS A 185 11.57 -5.69 -5.29
C HIS A 185 13.05 -5.38 -5.11
N ALA A 186 13.36 -4.21 -4.57
CA ALA A 186 14.72 -3.85 -4.21
C ALA A 186 15.21 -4.77 -3.09
N ASP A 187 16.52 -5.04 -3.07
CA ASP A 187 17.14 -5.80 -1.99
C ASP A 187 16.74 -5.21 -0.64
N ARG A 188 16.44 -6.07 0.34
CA ARG A 188 16.01 -5.67 1.69
C ARG A 188 17.00 -4.75 2.37
N TRP A 189 18.28 -4.90 2.09
CA TRP A 189 19.36 -4.15 2.70
C TRP A 189 19.81 -2.95 1.86
N PHE A 190 19.15 -2.73 0.72
CA PHE A 190 19.41 -1.56 -0.10
C PHE A 190 19.08 -0.27 0.69
N PRO A 191 20.07 0.58 0.97
CA PRO A 191 19.87 1.76 1.83
C PRO A 191 19.23 2.91 1.05
N SER A 192 18.04 2.68 0.49
CA SER A 192 17.31 3.61 -0.39
C SER A 192 17.23 5.03 0.17
N SER A 193 16.90 5.16 1.46
CA SER A 193 16.75 6.45 2.13
C SER A 193 18.08 7.10 2.55
N LYS A 194 19.17 6.32 2.68
CA LYS A 194 20.50 6.80 3.10
C LYS A 194 21.42 7.10 1.92
N THR A 195 21.13 6.60 0.74
CA THR A 195 21.92 6.84 -0.47
C THR A 195 21.52 8.17 -1.09
N CYS A 196 22.48 8.97 -1.50
CA CYS A 196 22.25 10.21 -2.22
C CYS A 196 21.79 9.93 -3.67
N SER A 197 20.62 10.43 -4.02
CA SER A 197 20.10 10.25 -5.39
C SER A 197 20.88 11.03 -6.46
N ALA A 198 21.73 11.99 -6.07
CA ALA A 198 22.56 12.74 -7.02
C ALA A 198 23.95 12.11 -7.23
N CYS A 199 24.67 11.76 -6.17
CA CYS A 199 26.05 11.33 -6.26
C CYS A 199 26.31 9.89 -5.77
N GLY A 200 25.31 9.18 -5.26
CA GLY A 200 25.43 7.79 -4.77
C GLY A 200 26.10 7.64 -3.40
N SER A 201 26.61 8.70 -2.75
CA SER A 201 27.22 8.60 -1.44
C SER A 201 26.20 8.19 -0.36
N ILE A 202 26.62 7.41 0.62
CA ILE A 202 25.76 6.93 1.71
C ILE A 202 25.95 7.79 2.93
N ASN A 203 24.88 8.39 3.43
CA ASN A 203 24.83 9.09 4.71
C ASN A 203 24.49 8.11 5.83
N THR A 204 25.49 7.67 6.60
CA THR A 204 25.33 6.73 7.71
C THR A 204 24.62 7.36 8.91
N ASP A 205 24.75 8.66 9.10
CA ASP A 205 24.26 9.39 10.26
C ASP A 205 22.76 9.72 10.18
N LEU A 206 22.16 9.50 9.00
CA LEU A 206 20.73 9.75 8.79
C LEU A 206 19.88 8.84 9.68
N THR A 207 19.03 9.44 10.51
CA THR A 207 18.13 8.74 11.42
C THR A 207 16.69 8.67 10.90
N LEU A 208 15.85 7.87 11.55
CA LEU A 208 14.42 7.80 11.23
C LEU A 208 13.66 9.09 11.54
N ALA A 209 14.20 9.96 12.39
CA ALA A 209 13.60 11.25 12.74
C ALA A 209 13.82 12.30 11.63
N ASP A 210 14.90 12.15 10.86
CA ASP A 210 15.25 13.09 9.80
C ASP A 210 14.24 12.97 8.65
N ARG A 211 13.76 14.13 8.21
CA ARG A 211 12.78 14.23 7.10
C ARG A 211 13.38 14.83 5.84
N VAL A 212 14.51 15.49 5.99
CA VAL A 212 15.26 16.11 4.90
C VAL A 212 16.58 15.40 4.76
N TYR A 213 16.85 14.90 3.58
CA TYR A 213 18.14 14.38 3.19
C TYR A 213 19.05 15.53 2.78
N ARG A 214 20.26 15.57 3.32
CA ARG A 214 21.30 16.54 2.98
C ARG A 214 22.56 15.79 2.62
N CYS A 215 23.20 16.19 1.52
CA CYS A 215 24.45 15.59 1.06
C CYS A 215 25.55 16.66 0.91
N PRO A 216 26.81 16.32 1.19
CA PRO A 216 27.94 17.22 0.90
C PRO A 216 28.04 17.65 -0.57
N CYS A 217 27.46 16.89 -1.52
CA CYS A 217 27.40 17.27 -2.94
C CYS A 217 26.43 18.45 -3.22
N GLY A 218 25.77 18.98 -2.20
CA GLY A 218 24.81 20.08 -2.31
C GLY A 218 23.35 19.64 -2.44
N LEU A 219 23.04 18.35 -2.57
CA LEU A 219 21.65 17.89 -2.65
C LEU A 219 20.94 18.13 -1.32
N VAL A 220 19.76 18.79 -1.38
CA VAL A 220 18.82 18.94 -0.27
C VAL A 220 17.45 18.50 -0.77
N LEU A 221 16.90 17.42 -0.23
CA LEU A 221 15.66 16.83 -0.72
C LEU A 221 14.88 16.19 0.42
N GLY A 222 13.55 16.02 0.28
CA GLY A 222 12.77 15.21 1.20
C GLY A 222 13.30 13.76 1.20
N ARG A 223 13.51 13.17 2.41
CA ARG A 223 14.08 11.82 2.54
C ARG A 223 13.27 10.78 1.77
N ASP A 224 11.95 10.82 1.88
CA ASP A 224 11.06 9.85 1.22
C ASP A 224 11.10 10.02 -0.31
N VAL A 225 11.29 11.26 -0.82
CA VAL A 225 11.49 11.54 -2.25
C VAL A 225 12.84 11.00 -2.72
N ASN A 226 13.92 11.25 -1.94
CA ASN A 226 15.25 10.71 -2.23
C ASN A 226 15.22 9.17 -2.32
N ALA A 227 14.53 8.50 -1.38
CA ALA A 227 14.36 7.06 -1.37
C ALA A 227 13.60 6.57 -2.62
N ALA A 228 12.51 7.25 -2.99
CA ALA A 228 11.73 6.89 -4.17
C ALA A 228 12.55 7.01 -5.48
N ILE A 229 13.40 8.03 -5.62
CA ILE A 229 14.31 8.19 -6.76
C ILE A 229 15.32 7.03 -6.81
N ASN A 230 15.92 6.69 -5.67
CA ASN A 230 16.88 5.60 -5.58
C ASN A 230 16.24 4.25 -5.93
N LEU A 231 15.00 4.03 -5.50
CA LEU A 231 14.23 2.83 -5.88
C LEU A 231 13.92 2.82 -7.38
N ALA A 232 13.60 3.96 -7.99
CA ALA A 232 13.38 4.04 -9.43
C ALA A 232 14.62 3.62 -10.23
N ARG A 233 15.81 3.95 -9.73
CA ARG A 233 17.11 3.61 -10.36
C ARG A 233 17.63 2.22 -9.98
N TRP A 234 17.04 1.57 -9.00
CA TRP A 234 17.54 0.29 -8.47
C TRP A 234 17.68 -0.81 -9.53
N PRO A 235 16.80 -1.00 -10.53
CA PRO A 235 16.99 -2.00 -11.56
C PRO A 235 18.31 -1.84 -12.33
N GLU A 236 18.70 -0.60 -12.63
CA GLU A 236 19.95 -0.30 -13.32
C GLU A 236 21.17 -0.52 -12.41
N LEU A 237 21.06 -0.11 -11.15
CA LEU A 237 22.11 -0.29 -10.14
C LEU A 237 22.35 -1.76 -9.82
N SER A 238 21.29 -2.58 -9.77
CA SER A 238 21.39 -4.01 -9.45
C SER A 238 22.03 -4.83 -10.58
N THR A 239 21.86 -4.40 -11.84
CA THR A 239 22.51 -5.05 -12.99
C THR A 239 23.97 -4.65 -13.14
N ALA A 240 24.36 -3.47 -12.63
CA ALA A 240 25.73 -2.97 -12.67
C ALA A 240 26.63 -3.52 -11.54
N SER A 241 26.06 -4.09 -10.48
CA SER A 241 26.81 -4.66 -9.36
C SER A 241 26.82 -6.19 -9.44
N PRO A 242 27.99 -6.87 -9.34
CA PRO A 242 28.01 -8.33 -9.26
C PRO A 242 27.25 -8.80 -8.01
N PRO A 243 26.62 -9.99 -8.05
CA PRO A 243 25.91 -10.53 -6.90
C PRO A 243 26.86 -10.66 -5.70
N ARG A 244 26.46 -10.13 -4.55
CA ARG A 244 27.20 -10.38 -3.30
C ARG A 244 27.32 -11.86 -3.08
N PRO A 245 28.52 -12.37 -2.72
CA PRO A 245 28.66 -13.76 -2.32
C PRO A 245 27.70 -14.03 -1.14
N ALA A 246 26.99 -15.14 -1.24
CA ALA A 246 26.13 -15.60 -0.15
C ALA A 246 26.97 -15.67 1.14
N ALA A 247 26.51 -15.03 2.21
CA ALA A 247 27.14 -15.15 3.51
C ALA A 247 27.08 -16.62 3.93
N ALA A 248 28.25 -17.20 4.16
CA ALA A 248 28.42 -18.57 4.65
C ALA A 248 27.94 -18.69 6.10
#